data_7939b8b2050daa2e3f6d8f32a3a589da
#
_entry.id   7939b8b2050daa2e3f6d8f32a3a589da
#
_cell.length_a   1.000
_cell.length_b   1.000
_cell.length_c   1.000
_cell.angle_alpha   90.00
_cell.angle_beta   90.00
_cell.angle_gamma   90.00
#
_symmetry.space_group_name_H-M   'P 1'
#
loop_
_entity.id
_entity.type
_entity.pdbx_description
1 polymer ?
#
loop_
_entity_poly.entity_id
_entity_poly.type
_entity_poly.pdbx_seq_one_letter_code
_entity_poly.pdbx_strand_id
1 'polypeptide(L)'
;MKVTFRHLTLALTALLLIPLSSCGKDNKPTPTPPDPQPAKREDIIGKVHTMTISLLDKDGRTIERTKTTYNKSLLFTEAITEIEKNGKLTLNSHETFTYDASGRLALYKMHMPEEKYDKFDNYTYDQAGQLIQHDRHPGGTENWITHFIYSYENGKKSGHSYEVDAAKGSNIKAESYYTYSYEGEVEIEKAYSDKELKLLVAQTKRVYDKLGRLTRLETITYDTPNRIDPFDTKIHETHYGILGEVIFQEITMYDAKKQISHHQRNTIRYTKYNAQGLPIAGVAIDERATDFTIEYTFY
;
A
#
# COMPACT_ATOMS: atom_id res chain seq x y z
N MET A 1 -9.25 -21.95 -17.15
CA MET A 1 -7.97 -21.25 -16.96
C MET A 1 -7.89 -20.89 -15.47
N LYS A 2 -7.01 -21.54 -14.69
CA LYS A 2 -6.90 -21.31 -13.24
C LYS A 2 -6.10 -20.03 -13.05
N VAL A 3 -6.77 -18.94 -12.65
CA VAL A 3 -6.10 -17.73 -12.19
C VAL A 3 -5.57 -18.05 -10.80
N THR A 4 -4.27 -18.20 -10.71
CA THR A 4 -3.56 -18.38 -9.43
C THR A 4 -3.52 -17.01 -8.74
N PHE A 5 -4.20 -16.87 -7.62
CA PHE A 5 -4.10 -15.72 -6.73
C PHE A 5 -2.66 -15.60 -6.23
N ARG A 6 -1.94 -14.61 -6.72
CA ARG A 6 -0.64 -14.21 -6.19
C ARG A 6 -0.81 -12.84 -5.52
N HIS A 7 -0.58 -12.85 -4.22
CA HIS A 7 -0.24 -11.71 -3.37
C HIS A 7 -1.37 -10.73 -3.04
N LEU A 8 -2.18 -11.07 -2.05
CA LEU A 8 -2.74 -10.09 -1.15
C LEU A 8 -1.69 -9.78 -0.07
N THR A 9 -0.67 -9.00 -0.41
CA THR A 9 0.15 -8.37 0.63
C THR A 9 -0.75 -7.33 1.27
N LEU A 10 -1.41 -7.73 2.35
CA LEU A 10 -2.18 -6.84 3.18
C LEU A 10 -1.20 -5.90 3.88
N ALA A 11 -0.85 -4.79 3.24
CA ALA A 11 -0.30 -3.65 3.96
C ALA A 11 -1.44 -3.10 4.82
N LEU A 12 -1.48 -3.55 6.05
CA LEU A 12 -2.53 -3.26 7.01
C LEU A 12 -2.25 -1.97 7.75
N THR A 13 -3.11 -1.02 7.61
CA THR A 13 -3.06 0.26 8.31
C THR A 13 -4.46 0.72 8.77
N ALA A 14 -4.78 0.82 10.10
CA ALA A 14 -6.08 1.01 10.81
C ALA A 14 -6.62 2.45 10.92
N LEU A 15 -7.65 2.79 11.31
CA LEU A 15 -9.05 2.80 11.72
C LEU A 15 -9.60 4.21 12.02
N LEU A 16 -10.86 4.47 11.78
CA LEU A 16 -11.76 5.34 12.58
C LEU A 16 -13.25 5.10 12.26
N LEU A 17 -14.07 4.95 13.30
CA LEU A 17 -15.52 4.81 13.24
C LEU A 17 -16.23 6.09 13.65
N ILE A 18 -17.35 6.40 12.99
CA ILE A 18 -18.34 7.42 13.38
C ILE A 18 -19.54 6.69 14.00
N PRO A 19 -20.08 7.11 15.15
CA PRO A 19 -21.26 6.48 15.77
C PRO A 19 -22.55 6.94 15.11
N LEU A 20 -23.40 6.02 14.69
CA LEU A 20 -24.81 6.26 14.37
C LEU A 20 -25.63 6.11 15.65
N SER A 21 -26.14 7.21 16.16
CA SER A 21 -27.09 7.22 17.28
C SER A 21 -28.47 6.77 16.78
N SER A 22 -28.97 5.66 17.35
CA SER A 22 -30.38 5.26 17.28
C SER A 22 -31.01 5.43 18.66
N CYS A 23 -32.07 6.22 18.71
CA CYS A 23 -32.91 6.43 19.90
C CYS A 23 -33.93 5.28 20.02
N GLY A 24 -33.95 4.58 21.14
CA GLY A 24 -34.98 3.59 21.49
C GLY A 24 -35.13 3.47 23.00
N LYS A 25 -36.38 3.52 23.51
CA LYS A 25 -36.78 3.69 24.91
C LYS A 25 -36.56 2.47 25.80
N ASP A 26 -36.12 2.76 26.97
CA ASP A 26 -36.34 2.14 28.31
C ASP A 26 -36.62 0.64 28.46
N ASN A 27 -35.58 -0.11 28.81
CA ASN A 27 -35.60 -1.13 29.85
C ASN A 27 -34.18 -1.17 30.45
N LYS A 28 -34.02 -0.88 31.77
CA LYS A 28 -32.72 -0.87 32.41
C LYS A 28 -32.21 -2.30 32.61
N PRO A 29 -31.25 -2.76 31.79
CA PRO A 29 -30.33 -3.82 32.18
C PRO A 29 -29.15 -3.20 32.97
N THR A 30 -28.52 -4.01 33.80
CA THR A 30 -27.24 -3.73 34.44
C THR A 30 -26.27 -3.08 33.45
N PRO A 31 -25.54 -2.00 33.78
CA PRO A 31 -24.66 -1.33 32.85
C PRO A 31 -23.57 -2.32 32.38
N THR A 32 -23.70 -2.78 31.18
CA THR A 32 -22.60 -3.43 30.47
C THR A 32 -21.46 -2.40 30.39
N PRO A 33 -20.21 -2.79 30.70
CA PRO A 33 -19.07 -1.89 30.47
C PRO A 33 -19.16 -1.32 29.06
N PRO A 34 -18.96 -0.02 28.87
CA PRO A 34 -19.01 0.56 27.53
C PRO A 34 -18.01 -0.18 26.65
N ASP A 35 -18.42 -0.52 25.42
CA ASP A 35 -17.52 -1.10 24.43
C ASP A 35 -16.27 -0.23 24.33
N PRO A 36 -15.07 -0.84 24.35
CA PRO A 36 -13.84 -0.07 24.31
C PRO A 36 -13.84 0.82 23.06
N GLN A 37 -13.69 2.14 23.27
CA GLN A 37 -13.60 3.09 22.18
C GLN A 37 -12.33 2.81 21.37
N PRO A 38 -12.37 2.93 20.04
CA PRO A 38 -11.18 2.78 19.21
C PRO A 38 -10.06 3.71 19.68
N ALA A 39 -8.83 3.18 19.76
CA ALA A 39 -7.65 3.95 20.13
C ALA A 39 -7.38 5.07 19.12
N LYS A 40 -6.80 6.18 19.57
CA LYS A 40 -6.25 7.19 18.69
C LYS A 40 -4.79 6.88 18.41
N ARG A 41 -4.29 7.34 17.22
CA ARG A 41 -2.89 7.09 16.84
C ARG A 41 -1.90 7.63 17.88
N GLU A 42 -2.18 8.78 18.45
CA GLU A 42 -1.37 9.43 19.49
C GLU A 42 -1.22 8.57 20.75
N ASP A 43 -2.23 7.76 21.05
CA ASP A 43 -2.26 6.93 22.25
C ASP A 43 -1.41 5.66 22.14
N ILE A 44 -1.01 5.30 20.90
CA ILE A 44 -0.30 4.06 20.58
C ILE A 44 1.12 4.27 20.05
N ILE A 45 1.46 5.50 19.60
CA ILE A 45 2.84 5.84 19.20
C ILE A 45 3.80 5.51 20.34
N GLY A 46 4.89 4.81 20.01
CA GLY A 46 5.92 4.39 20.96
C GLY A 46 5.53 3.23 21.87
N LYS A 47 4.32 2.67 21.75
CA LYS A 47 3.85 1.55 22.57
C LYS A 47 3.84 0.24 21.81
N VAL A 48 3.25 0.19 20.61
CA VAL A 48 3.18 -1.05 19.82
C VAL A 48 4.56 -1.39 19.27
N HIS A 49 5.04 -2.58 19.55
CA HIS A 49 6.28 -3.13 19.02
C HIS A 49 6.02 -4.07 17.86
N THR A 50 5.12 -5.06 18.01
CA THR A 50 4.73 -5.91 16.90
C THR A 50 3.21 -6.01 16.79
N MET A 51 2.76 -6.27 15.56
CA MET A 51 1.39 -6.65 15.25
C MET A 51 1.45 -7.94 14.42
N THR A 52 0.74 -8.96 14.85
CA THR A 52 0.62 -10.22 14.11
C THR A 52 -0.82 -10.44 13.70
N ILE A 53 -1.05 -10.59 12.41
CA ILE A 53 -2.36 -10.88 11.83
C ILE A 53 -2.36 -12.30 11.33
N SER A 54 -3.39 -13.07 11.69
CA SER A 54 -3.60 -14.43 11.24
C SER A 54 -4.94 -14.52 10.53
N LEU A 55 -4.92 -14.85 9.25
CA LEU A 55 -6.12 -15.20 8.47
C LEU A 55 -6.48 -16.66 8.75
N LEU A 56 -7.77 -16.91 8.93
CA LEU A 56 -8.28 -18.20 9.37
C LEU A 56 -9.11 -18.86 8.24
N ASP A 57 -8.99 -20.17 8.09
CA ASP A 57 -9.91 -20.94 7.28
C ASP A 57 -11.28 -21.12 8.00
N LYS A 58 -12.22 -21.77 7.33
CA LYS A 58 -13.56 -22.07 7.89
C LYS A 58 -13.53 -22.93 9.15
N ASP A 59 -12.44 -23.65 9.40
CA ASP A 59 -12.25 -24.51 10.57
C ASP A 59 -11.47 -23.78 11.68
N GLY A 60 -11.17 -22.49 11.50
CA GLY A 60 -10.44 -21.63 12.44
C GLY A 60 -8.91 -21.88 12.46
N ARG A 61 -8.35 -22.55 11.44
CA ARG A 61 -6.91 -22.78 11.32
C ARG A 61 -6.27 -21.60 10.57
N THR A 62 -5.08 -21.19 11.00
CA THR A 62 -4.32 -20.14 10.34
C THR A 62 -3.83 -20.61 8.97
N ILE A 63 -4.25 -19.90 7.90
CA ILE A 63 -3.83 -20.14 6.52
C ILE A 63 -2.79 -19.14 6.03
N GLU A 64 -2.75 -17.95 6.64
CA GLU A 64 -1.73 -16.94 6.40
C GLU A 64 -1.46 -16.20 7.71
N ARG A 65 -0.21 -15.84 7.94
CA ARG A 65 0.19 -15.05 9.09
C ARG A 65 1.20 -13.99 8.67
N THR A 66 0.90 -12.73 8.97
CA THR A 66 1.82 -11.61 8.78
C THR A 66 2.18 -10.99 10.12
N LYS A 67 3.47 -10.98 10.45
CA LYS A 67 4.02 -10.29 11.61
C LYS A 67 4.74 -9.04 11.16
N THR A 68 4.30 -7.89 11.63
CA THR A 68 4.90 -6.58 11.37
C THR A 68 5.57 -6.06 12.63
N THR A 69 6.81 -5.59 12.51
CA THR A 69 7.58 -4.96 13.60
C THR A 69 7.67 -3.45 13.33
N TYR A 70 7.51 -2.66 14.39
CA TYR A 70 7.56 -1.21 14.35
C TYR A 70 8.70 -0.69 15.22
N ASN A 71 9.26 0.46 14.86
CA ASN A 71 10.07 1.25 15.78
C ASN A 71 9.18 2.14 16.67
N LYS A 72 9.80 2.85 17.63
CA LYS A 72 9.06 3.74 18.55
C LYS A 72 8.31 4.89 17.88
N SER A 73 8.61 5.21 16.63
CA SER A 73 7.90 6.20 15.82
C SER A 73 6.75 5.59 15.00
N LEU A 74 6.41 4.29 15.21
CA LEU A 74 5.47 3.50 14.42
C LEU A 74 5.83 3.42 12.93
N LEU A 75 7.11 3.46 12.60
CA LEU A 75 7.59 3.13 11.26
C LEU A 75 7.83 1.63 11.19
N PHE A 76 7.46 1.01 10.07
CA PHE A 76 7.73 -0.40 9.79
C PHE A 76 9.24 -0.64 9.75
N THR A 77 9.73 -1.64 10.45
CA THR A 77 11.12 -2.06 10.35
C THR A 77 11.27 -3.44 9.74
N GLU A 78 10.24 -4.27 9.88
CA GLU A 78 10.23 -5.63 9.37
C GLU A 78 8.79 -6.10 9.14
N ALA A 79 8.58 -6.92 8.11
CA ALA A 79 7.37 -7.70 7.95
C ALA A 79 7.72 -9.13 7.51
N ILE A 80 7.13 -10.13 8.17
CA ILE A 80 7.31 -11.54 7.84
C ILE A 80 5.93 -12.11 7.52
N THR A 81 5.78 -12.61 6.31
CA THR A 81 4.55 -13.29 5.87
C THR A 81 4.81 -14.77 5.68
N GLU A 82 3.99 -15.58 6.32
CA GLU A 82 3.97 -17.04 6.20
C GLU A 82 2.63 -17.47 5.64
N ILE A 83 2.64 -18.46 4.76
CA ILE A 83 1.42 -19.05 4.18
C ILE A 83 1.38 -20.56 4.45
N GLU A 84 0.18 -21.10 4.54
CA GLU A 84 -0.03 -22.53 4.73
C GLU A 84 0.34 -23.27 3.44
N LYS A 85 1.26 -24.25 3.58
CA LYS A 85 1.62 -25.22 2.54
C LYS A 85 1.67 -26.60 3.18
N ASN A 86 0.80 -27.49 2.74
CA ASN A 86 0.74 -28.88 3.23
C ASN A 86 0.57 -29.00 4.75
N GLY A 87 -0.31 -28.21 5.34
CA GLY A 87 -0.62 -28.20 6.78
C GLY A 87 0.40 -27.49 7.67
N LYS A 88 1.36 -26.76 7.10
CA LYS A 88 2.38 -25.99 7.86
C LYS A 88 2.49 -24.58 7.32
N LEU A 89 2.65 -23.62 8.22
CA LEU A 89 3.04 -22.26 7.85
C LEU A 89 4.50 -22.28 7.38
N THR A 90 4.74 -21.72 6.20
CA THR A 90 6.06 -21.61 5.57
C THR A 90 6.30 -20.16 5.17
N LEU A 91 7.56 -19.72 5.24
CA LEU A 91 7.94 -18.38 4.84
C LEU A 91 7.54 -18.13 3.39
N ASN A 92 6.77 -17.05 3.17
CA ASN A 92 6.40 -16.57 1.84
C ASN A 92 7.20 -15.33 1.47
N SER A 93 7.33 -14.36 2.39
CA SER A 93 8.16 -13.18 2.21
C SER A 93 8.74 -12.69 3.53
N HIS A 94 9.92 -12.08 3.45
CA HIS A 94 10.55 -11.34 4.54
C HIS A 94 10.95 -9.96 4.02
N GLU A 95 10.35 -8.93 4.57
CA GLU A 95 10.56 -7.54 4.18
C GLU A 95 11.29 -6.79 5.28
N THR A 96 12.23 -5.93 4.92
CA THR A 96 12.94 -5.05 5.86
C THR A 96 12.96 -3.62 5.36
N PHE A 97 12.85 -2.68 6.29
CA PHE A 97 12.79 -1.25 6.05
C PHE A 97 13.85 -0.54 6.88
N THR A 98 14.76 0.14 6.21
CA THR A 98 15.82 0.92 6.86
C THR A 98 15.58 2.40 6.62
N TYR A 99 15.73 3.19 7.66
CA TYR A 99 15.51 4.63 7.62
C TYR A 99 16.82 5.39 7.84
N ASP A 100 16.91 6.55 7.22
CA ASP A 100 18.03 7.48 7.50
C ASP A 100 17.87 8.16 8.88
N ALA A 101 18.85 8.99 9.24
CA ALA A 101 18.85 9.71 10.51
C ALA A 101 17.67 10.68 10.68
N SER A 102 17.02 11.08 9.59
CA SER A 102 15.84 11.94 9.57
C SER A 102 14.52 11.15 9.60
N GLY A 103 14.58 9.81 9.67
CA GLY A 103 13.40 8.94 9.67
C GLY A 103 12.78 8.73 8.29
N ARG A 104 13.49 9.04 7.20
CA ARG A 104 13.03 8.81 5.83
C ARG A 104 13.47 7.42 5.37
N LEU A 105 12.62 6.71 4.62
CA LEU A 105 12.95 5.38 4.09
C LEU A 105 14.17 5.45 3.18
N ALA A 106 15.26 4.79 3.55
CA ALA A 106 16.50 4.75 2.78
C ALA A 106 16.64 3.45 1.98
N LEU A 107 16.14 2.34 2.53
CA LEU A 107 16.22 1.04 1.88
C LEU A 107 15.00 0.19 2.25
N TYR A 108 14.36 -0.37 1.24
CA TYR A 108 13.43 -1.47 1.35
C TYR A 108 14.04 -2.72 0.73
N LYS A 109 13.90 -3.86 1.38
CA LYS A 109 14.24 -5.17 0.81
C LYS A 109 13.11 -6.15 1.03
N MET A 110 12.90 -7.04 0.06
CA MET A 110 11.99 -8.18 0.16
C MET A 110 12.72 -9.42 -0.32
N HIS A 111 12.82 -10.39 0.57
CA HIS A 111 13.26 -11.74 0.26
C HIS A 111 12.04 -12.65 0.08
N MET A 112 12.01 -13.40 -1.01
CA MET A 112 11.02 -14.44 -1.28
C MET A 112 11.77 -15.75 -1.52
N PRO A 113 11.58 -16.81 -0.70
CA PRO A 113 12.39 -18.04 -0.77
C PRO A 113 12.35 -18.77 -2.13
N GLU A 114 11.30 -18.54 -2.91
CA GLU A 114 11.13 -19.15 -4.24
C GLU A 114 11.74 -18.33 -5.38
N GLU A 115 12.22 -17.11 -5.08
CA GLU A 115 12.79 -16.20 -6.07
C GLU A 115 14.32 -16.28 -6.11
N LYS A 116 14.87 -16.10 -7.30
CA LYS A 116 16.34 -16.15 -7.49
C LYS A 116 17.06 -14.92 -6.94
N TYR A 117 16.41 -13.77 -7.02
CA TYR A 117 16.94 -12.48 -6.57
C TYR A 117 15.96 -11.80 -5.64
N ASP A 118 16.50 -11.17 -4.62
CA ASP A 118 15.73 -10.31 -3.73
C ASP A 118 15.28 -9.04 -4.47
N LYS A 119 14.08 -8.58 -4.16
CA LYS A 119 13.64 -7.25 -4.53
C LYS A 119 14.24 -6.24 -3.56
N PHE A 120 14.68 -5.09 -4.07
CA PHE A 120 15.04 -3.96 -3.23
C PHE A 120 14.75 -2.62 -3.90
N ASP A 121 14.52 -1.62 -3.07
CA ASP A 121 14.37 -0.23 -3.47
C ASP A 121 15.30 0.62 -2.59
N ASN A 122 16.23 1.39 -3.19
CA ASN A 122 17.07 2.37 -2.52
C ASN A 122 16.52 3.78 -2.77
N TYR A 123 16.54 4.63 -1.75
CA TYR A 123 16.04 6.00 -1.83
C TYR A 123 17.12 6.98 -1.42
N THR A 124 17.39 7.96 -2.27
CA THR A 124 18.39 9.01 -2.04
C THR A 124 17.70 10.36 -1.97
N TYR A 125 18.05 11.14 -0.95
CA TYR A 125 17.45 12.44 -0.68
C TYR A 125 18.52 13.54 -0.73
N ASP A 126 18.10 14.73 -1.13
CA ASP A 126 18.93 15.92 -1.03
C ASP A 126 18.97 16.51 0.40
N GLN A 127 19.71 17.60 0.59
CA GLN A 127 19.81 18.29 1.89
C GLN A 127 18.49 18.90 2.36
N ALA A 128 17.58 19.24 1.43
CA ALA A 128 16.23 19.73 1.75
C ALA A 128 15.25 18.61 2.11
N GLY A 129 15.67 17.35 1.99
CA GLY A 129 14.83 16.17 2.25
C GLY A 129 13.98 15.71 1.09
N GLN A 130 14.21 16.23 -0.11
CA GLN A 130 13.51 15.83 -1.33
C GLN A 130 14.12 14.55 -1.89
N LEU A 131 13.28 13.60 -2.32
CA LEU A 131 13.72 12.36 -2.95
C LEU A 131 14.27 12.66 -4.35
N ILE A 132 15.58 12.57 -4.53
CA ILE A 132 16.23 12.86 -5.82
C ILE A 132 16.49 11.63 -6.67
N GLN A 133 16.57 10.44 -6.05
CA GLN A 133 16.77 9.19 -6.76
C GLN A 133 16.09 8.03 -6.04
N HIS A 134 15.51 7.12 -6.81
CA HIS A 134 14.98 5.86 -6.35
C HIS A 134 15.45 4.76 -7.30
N ASP A 135 16.24 3.82 -6.79
CA ASP A 135 16.75 2.67 -7.53
C ASP A 135 15.93 1.45 -7.16
N ARG A 136 15.31 0.82 -8.14
CA ARG A 136 14.48 -0.37 -7.96
C ARG A 136 15.07 -1.58 -8.64
N HIS A 137 15.29 -2.64 -7.88
CA HIS A 137 15.53 -3.99 -8.37
C HIS A 137 14.25 -4.82 -8.19
N PRO A 138 13.64 -5.34 -9.27
CA PRO A 138 12.31 -5.99 -9.18
C PRO A 138 12.34 -7.35 -8.50
N GLY A 139 13.53 -7.97 -8.34
CA GLY A 139 13.65 -9.34 -7.80
C GLY A 139 13.25 -10.41 -8.82
N GLY A 140 12.97 -11.61 -8.34
CA GLY A 140 12.55 -12.74 -9.14
C GLY A 140 13.69 -13.35 -9.96
N THR A 141 13.47 -13.54 -11.26
CA THR A 141 14.48 -14.05 -12.20
C THR A 141 15.30 -12.95 -12.86
N GLU A 142 14.85 -11.71 -12.70
CA GLU A 142 15.42 -10.54 -13.34
C GLU A 142 16.59 -9.98 -12.52
N ASN A 143 17.63 -9.53 -13.19
CA ASN A 143 18.80 -8.89 -12.56
C ASN A 143 19.13 -7.57 -13.27
N TRP A 144 18.16 -6.65 -13.24
CA TRP A 144 18.30 -5.30 -13.75
C TRP A 144 17.84 -4.29 -12.70
N ILE A 145 18.27 -3.05 -12.82
CA ILE A 145 17.92 -1.96 -11.92
C ILE A 145 17.24 -0.86 -12.73
N THR A 146 16.13 -0.35 -12.23
CA THR A 146 15.48 0.84 -12.75
C THR A 146 15.86 2.01 -11.86
N HIS A 147 16.44 3.06 -12.46
CA HIS A 147 16.79 4.31 -11.81
C HIS A 147 15.71 5.36 -12.09
N PHE A 148 15.02 5.83 -11.08
CA PHE A 148 14.12 6.97 -11.17
C PHE A 148 14.83 8.21 -10.65
N ILE A 149 14.94 9.24 -11.48
CA ILE A 149 15.64 10.50 -11.17
C ILE A 149 14.60 11.61 -11.14
N TYR A 150 14.48 12.30 -10.01
CA TYR A 150 13.44 13.31 -9.78
C TYR A 150 14.00 14.72 -9.88
N SER A 151 13.19 15.64 -10.39
CA SER A 151 13.46 17.08 -10.42
C SER A 151 12.39 17.84 -9.65
N TYR A 152 12.79 19.01 -9.11
CA TYR A 152 11.93 19.84 -8.27
C TYR A 152 12.00 21.31 -8.68
N GLU A 153 10.87 22.00 -8.59
CA GLU A 153 10.74 23.43 -8.74
C GLU A 153 9.91 23.99 -7.59
N ASN A 154 10.41 25.04 -6.93
CA ASN A 154 9.73 25.66 -5.78
C ASN A 154 9.34 24.67 -4.68
N GLY A 155 10.17 23.66 -4.42
CA GLY A 155 9.93 22.62 -3.42
C GLY A 155 8.93 21.55 -3.81
N LYS A 156 8.33 21.62 -5.00
CA LYS A 156 7.40 20.62 -5.53
C LYS A 156 8.06 19.82 -6.65
N LYS A 157 7.71 18.54 -6.73
CA LYS A 157 8.15 17.67 -7.82
C LYS A 157 7.70 18.26 -9.14
N SER A 158 8.62 18.48 -10.07
CA SER A 158 8.35 19.03 -11.41
C SER A 158 8.45 17.98 -12.50
N GLY A 159 9.30 16.97 -12.33
CA GLY A 159 9.43 15.88 -13.28
C GLY A 159 10.21 14.70 -12.73
N HIS A 160 10.22 13.60 -13.48
CA HIS A 160 11.20 12.55 -13.32
C HIS A 160 11.45 11.84 -14.66
N SER A 161 12.57 11.13 -14.74
CA SER A 161 12.90 10.19 -15.79
C SER A 161 13.27 8.86 -15.19
N TYR A 162 13.17 7.78 -15.96
CA TYR A 162 13.75 6.52 -15.54
C TYR A 162 14.67 5.95 -16.63
N GLU A 163 15.73 5.30 -16.16
CA GLU A 163 16.67 4.53 -16.98
C GLU A 163 16.69 3.10 -16.47
N VAL A 164 16.83 2.12 -17.36
CA VAL A 164 17.00 0.72 -16.99
C VAL A 164 18.44 0.32 -17.26
N ASP A 165 19.14 -0.10 -16.20
CA ASP A 165 20.45 -0.71 -16.29
C ASP A 165 20.30 -2.23 -16.35
N ALA A 166 20.42 -2.80 -17.55
CA ALA A 166 20.33 -4.24 -17.77
C ALA A 166 21.72 -4.86 -17.60
N ALA A 167 21.90 -5.65 -16.52
CA ALA A 167 23.09 -6.48 -16.38
C ALA A 167 23.18 -7.48 -17.55
N LYS A 168 24.22 -7.36 -18.35
CA LYS A 168 24.59 -8.10 -19.56
C LYS A 168 24.18 -7.49 -20.91
N GLY A 169 24.80 -6.35 -21.25
CA GLY A 169 25.06 -6.00 -22.65
C GLY A 169 23.87 -5.62 -23.55
N SER A 170 22.68 -5.58 -23.05
CA SER A 170 21.55 -4.98 -23.70
C SER A 170 21.28 -3.61 -23.09
N ASN A 171 21.81 -2.56 -23.70
CA ASN A 171 21.43 -1.17 -23.38
C ASN A 171 19.97 -0.92 -23.79
N ILE A 172 19.03 -1.50 -23.04
CA ILE A 172 17.64 -1.12 -23.17
C ILE A 172 17.47 0.11 -22.27
N LYS A 173 17.77 1.28 -22.81
CA LYS A 173 17.31 2.54 -22.27
C LYS A 173 15.84 2.69 -22.64
N ALA A 174 14.97 2.20 -21.78
CA ALA A 174 13.57 2.62 -21.85
C ALA A 174 13.50 4.00 -21.19
N GLU A 175 13.56 5.07 -21.98
CA GLU A 175 13.42 6.43 -21.46
C GLU A 175 11.94 6.79 -21.46
N SER A 176 11.34 6.94 -20.28
CA SER A 176 10.05 7.61 -20.12
C SER A 176 10.24 8.86 -19.29
N TYR A 177 9.52 9.90 -19.68
CA TYR A 177 9.62 11.23 -19.09
C TYR A 177 8.30 11.59 -18.45
N TYR A 178 8.36 12.25 -17.29
CA TYR A 178 7.19 12.59 -16.51
C TYR A 178 7.24 14.04 -16.12
N THR A 179 6.07 14.69 -16.14
CA THR A 179 5.89 16.03 -15.58
C THR A 179 4.85 16.00 -14.47
N TYR A 180 4.98 16.92 -13.53
CA TYR A 180 4.03 17.07 -12.42
C TYR A 180 3.42 18.46 -12.43
N SER A 181 2.14 18.51 -12.14
CA SER A 181 1.41 19.74 -11.85
C SER A 181 0.47 19.51 -10.66
N TYR A 182 -0.02 20.59 -10.06
CA TYR A 182 -0.82 20.53 -8.84
C TYR A 182 -2.07 21.39 -8.99
N GLU A 183 -3.23 20.79 -8.71
CA GLU A 183 -4.52 21.48 -8.65
C GLU A 183 -5.03 21.39 -7.21
N GLY A 184 -4.71 22.37 -6.36
CA GLY A 184 -4.93 22.29 -4.91
C GLY A 184 -4.15 21.15 -4.29
N GLU A 185 -4.85 20.17 -3.70
CA GLU A 185 -4.25 18.97 -3.08
C GLU A 185 -4.08 17.79 -4.06
N VAL A 186 -4.48 17.96 -5.32
CA VAL A 186 -4.37 16.93 -6.34
C VAL A 186 -3.03 17.05 -7.05
N GLU A 187 -2.20 16.01 -6.97
CA GLU A 187 -1.00 15.85 -7.78
C GLU A 187 -1.37 15.22 -9.13
N ILE A 188 -0.98 15.84 -10.23
CA ILE A 188 -1.21 15.36 -11.58
C ILE A 188 0.16 15.03 -12.21
N GLU A 189 0.37 13.76 -12.50
CA GLU A 189 1.53 13.26 -13.25
C GLU A 189 1.12 12.96 -14.68
N LYS A 190 1.93 13.40 -15.65
CA LYS A 190 1.79 13.05 -17.05
C LYS A 190 3.04 12.30 -17.52
N ALA A 191 2.82 11.12 -18.12
CA ALA A 191 3.87 10.28 -18.66
C ALA A 191 3.97 10.46 -20.18
N TYR A 192 5.20 10.59 -20.67
CA TYR A 192 5.52 10.79 -22.09
C TYR A 192 6.51 9.72 -22.54
N SER A 193 6.37 9.28 -23.78
CA SER A 193 7.31 8.34 -24.43
C SER A 193 8.46 9.02 -25.16
N ASP A 194 8.53 10.36 -25.11
CA ASP A 194 9.57 11.15 -25.75
C ASP A 194 10.11 12.24 -24.83
N LYS A 195 11.38 12.60 -25.01
CA LYS A 195 12.08 13.62 -24.20
C LYS A 195 11.54 15.03 -24.40
N GLU A 196 10.99 15.32 -25.56
CA GLU A 196 10.38 16.60 -25.90
C GLU A 196 9.02 16.82 -25.25
N LEU A 197 8.51 15.82 -24.49
CA LEU A 197 7.22 15.85 -23.78
C LEU A 197 6.02 16.11 -24.71
N LYS A 198 6.07 15.54 -25.92
CA LYS A 198 5.02 15.70 -26.93
C LYS A 198 4.09 14.49 -27.04
N LEU A 199 4.59 13.30 -26.73
CA LEU A 199 3.89 12.04 -26.91
C LEU A 199 3.34 11.52 -25.57
N LEU A 200 2.24 12.10 -25.11
CA LEU A 200 1.55 11.71 -23.87
C LEU A 200 1.00 10.28 -24.00
N VAL A 201 1.36 9.41 -23.06
CA VAL A 201 0.94 8.00 -23.00
C VAL A 201 0.08 7.67 -21.79
N ALA A 202 0.21 8.43 -20.69
CA ALA A 202 -0.64 8.27 -19.51
C ALA A 202 -0.75 9.56 -18.70
N GLN A 203 -1.83 9.67 -17.94
CA GLN A 203 -2.01 10.69 -16.92
C GLN A 203 -2.47 10.03 -15.63
N THR A 204 -1.85 10.39 -14.51
CA THR A 204 -2.21 9.89 -13.19
C THR A 204 -2.53 11.05 -12.27
N LYS A 205 -3.68 11.00 -11.59
CA LYS A 205 -4.07 11.93 -10.54
C LYS A 205 -3.98 11.25 -9.19
N ARG A 206 -3.36 11.91 -8.22
CA ARG A 206 -3.21 11.42 -6.85
C ARG A 206 -3.81 12.41 -5.87
N VAL A 207 -4.60 11.88 -4.93
CA VAL A 207 -5.15 12.64 -3.81
C VAL A 207 -4.63 12.03 -2.52
N TYR A 208 -4.16 12.88 -1.63
CA TYR A 208 -3.60 12.47 -0.35
C TYR A 208 -4.46 12.99 0.80
N ASP A 209 -4.48 12.26 1.90
CA ASP A 209 -5.08 12.74 3.15
C ASP A 209 -4.11 13.71 3.89
N LYS A 210 -4.59 14.26 5.01
CA LYS A 210 -3.81 15.20 5.84
C LYS A 210 -2.52 14.60 6.44
N LEU A 211 -2.37 13.28 6.40
CA LEU A 211 -1.16 12.55 6.84
C LEU A 211 -0.25 12.21 5.66
N GLY A 212 -0.55 12.67 4.45
CA GLY A 212 0.20 12.38 3.23
C GLY A 212 0.00 10.97 2.68
N ARG A 213 -1.06 10.25 3.08
CA ARG A 213 -1.36 8.90 2.59
C ARG A 213 -2.24 8.99 1.35
N LEU A 214 -1.94 8.20 0.33
CA LEU A 214 -2.66 8.18 -0.95
C LEU A 214 -4.07 7.59 -0.76
N THR A 215 -5.10 8.42 -0.88
CA THR A 215 -6.51 8.01 -0.73
C THR A 215 -7.21 7.75 -2.05
N ARG A 216 -6.75 8.37 -3.14
CA ARG A 216 -7.29 8.14 -4.48
C ARG A 216 -6.19 8.22 -5.52
N LEU A 217 -6.16 7.25 -6.40
CA LEU A 217 -5.33 7.19 -7.60
C LEU A 217 -6.24 6.99 -8.81
N GLU A 218 -6.16 7.89 -9.78
CA GLU A 218 -6.85 7.76 -11.07
C GLU A 218 -5.79 7.77 -12.17
N THR A 219 -5.69 6.69 -12.94
CA THR A 219 -4.77 6.57 -14.06
C THR A 219 -5.54 6.42 -15.35
N ILE A 220 -5.26 7.28 -16.30
CA ILE A 220 -5.77 7.24 -17.66
C ILE A 220 -4.63 6.85 -18.56
N THR A 221 -4.79 5.79 -19.34
CA THR A 221 -3.81 5.29 -20.31
C THR A 221 -4.31 5.52 -21.73
N TYR A 222 -3.40 5.82 -22.64
CA TYR A 222 -3.69 6.02 -24.05
C TYR A 222 -2.99 4.93 -24.88
N ASP A 223 -3.72 4.26 -25.79
CA ASP A 223 -3.17 3.21 -26.67
C ASP A 223 -2.26 3.77 -27.75
N THR A 224 -2.45 5.04 -28.08
CA THR A 224 -1.64 5.79 -29.04
C THR A 224 -1.28 7.13 -28.40
N PRO A 225 -0.02 7.59 -28.48
CA PRO A 225 0.37 8.86 -27.92
C PRO A 225 -0.53 10.02 -28.39
N ASN A 226 -0.89 10.90 -27.47
CA ASN A 226 -1.74 12.09 -27.70
C ASN A 226 -3.17 11.79 -28.16
N ARG A 227 -3.66 10.57 -28.00
CA ARG A 227 -5.06 10.27 -28.26
C ARG A 227 -5.97 11.06 -27.31
N ILE A 228 -7.10 11.57 -27.84
CA ILE A 228 -8.09 12.31 -27.05
C ILE A 228 -8.89 11.36 -26.17
N ASP A 229 -9.25 10.20 -26.70
CA ASP A 229 -10.02 9.19 -25.96
C ASP A 229 -9.09 8.25 -25.19
N PRO A 230 -9.33 8.02 -23.88
CA PRO A 230 -8.56 7.07 -23.10
C PRO A 230 -8.74 5.64 -23.65
N PHE A 231 -7.66 4.86 -23.63
CA PHE A 231 -7.71 3.43 -23.89
C PHE A 231 -8.31 2.69 -22.70
N ASP A 232 -7.83 3.00 -21.50
CA ASP A 232 -8.44 2.56 -20.25
C ASP A 232 -8.36 3.66 -19.18
N THR A 233 -9.19 3.52 -18.14
CA THR A 233 -9.13 4.35 -16.93
C THR A 233 -9.21 3.43 -15.73
N LYS A 234 -8.22 3.50 -14.85
CA LYS A 234 -8.18 2.79 -13.56
C LYS A 234 -8.37 3.78 -12.42
N ILE A 235 -9.36 3.52 -11.58
CA ILE A 235 -9.58 4.26 -10.34
C ILE A 235 -9.31 3.32 -9.17
N HIS A 236 -8.50 3.77 -8.23
CA HIS A 236 -8.16 3.05 -7.03
C HIS A 236 -8.41 3.96 -5.83
N GLU A 237 -9.34 3.57 -4.98
CA GLU A 237 -9.68 4.26 -3.75
C GLU A 237 -9.21 3.46 -2.54
N THR A 238 -8.62 4.15 -1.57
CA THR A 238 -8.04 3.52 -0.38
C THR A 238 -8.42 4.32 0.85
N HIS A 239 -8.97 3.66 1.86
CA HIS A 239 -9.17 4.25 3.17
C HIS A 239 -8.24 3.58 4.17
N TYR A 240 -7.72 4.39 5.04
CA TYR A 240 -6.79 3.95 6.06
C TYR A 240 -7.40 4.11 7.44
N GLY A 241 -6.93 3.31 8.32
CA GLY A 241 -7.28 3.53 9.66
C GLY A 241 -6.13 4.05 10.54
N ILE A 242 -6.12 3.76 11.86
CA ILE A 242 -5.34 4.48 12.88
C ILE A 242 -3.86 4.08 12.93
N LEU A 243 -3.53 2.81 12.69
CA LEU A 243 -2.14 2.33 12.59
C LEU A 243 -1.55 2.58 11.20
N GLY A 244 -2.27 3.23 10.24
CA GLY A 244 -1.94 3.48 8.87
C GLY A 244 -2.35 2.24 7.95
N GLU A 245 -3.04 1.02 8.39
CA GLU A 245 -3.49 -0.12 7.58
C GLU A 245 -4.62 0.23 6.61
N VAL A 246 -4.69 -0.44 5.49
CA VAL A 246 -5.80 -0.30 4.54
C VAL A 246 -7.03 -1.03 5.08
N ILE A 247 -8.11 -0.30 5.34
CA ILE A 247 -9.39 -0.89 5.80
C ILE A 247 -10.43 -0.99 4.69
N PHE A 248 -10.22 -0.24 3.63
CA PHE A 248 -11.04 -0.28 2.44
C PHE A 248 -10.18 -0.01 1.22
N GLN A 249 -10.38 -0.81 0.18
CA GLN A 249 -9.76 -0.63 -1.11
C GLN A 249 -10.77 -0.99 -2.19
N GLU A 250 -10.93 -0.10 -3.15
CA GLU A 250 -11.78 -0.32 -4.31
C GLU A 250 -11.00 -0.02 -5.59
N ILE A 251 -11.01 -0.94 -6.52
CA ILE A 251 -10.38 -0.80 -7.82
C ILE A 251 -11.47 -0.94 -8.88
N THR A 252 -11.66 0.10 -9.68
CA THR A 252 -12.57 0.09 -10.83
C THR A 252 -11.77 0.38 -12.08
N MET A 253 -11.89 -0.47 -13.09
CA MET A 253 -11.29 -0.25 -14.40
C MET A 253 -12.40 -0.08 -15.44
N TYR A 254 -12.21 0.89 -16.31
CA TYR A 254 -13.11 1.20 -17.42
C TYR A 254 -12.37 0.97 -18.72
N ASP A 255 -13.02 0.37 -19.69
CA ASP A 255 -12.53 0.23 -21.05
C ASP A 255 -12.64 1.54 -21.87
N ALA A 256 -12.17 1.51 -23.11
CA ALA A 256 -12.26 2.65 -24.04
C ALA A 256 -13.70 3.14 -24.32
N LYS A 257 -14.71 2.34 -24.04
CA LYS A 257 -16.14 2.69 -24.16
C LYS A 257 -16.73 3.21 -22.84
N LYS A 258 -15.89 3.43 -21.82
CA LYS A 258 -16.27 3.82 -20.46
C LYS A 258 -17.19 2.80 -19.78
N GLN A 259 -17.10 1.53 -20.17
CA GLN A 259 -17.78 0.42 -19.51
C GLN A 259 -16.86 -0.19 -18.45
N ILE A 260 -17.42 -0.62 -17.31
CA ILE A 260 -16.63 -1.31 -16.28
C ILE A 260 -16.12 -2.63 -16.85
N SER A 261 -14.81 -2.76 -16.99
CA SER A 261 -14.11 -3.96 -17.43
C SER A 261 -13.65 -4.82 -16.25
N HIS A 262 -13.40 -4.20 -15.10
CA HIS A 262 -13.03 -4.87 -13.86
C HIS A 262 -13.47 -4.04 -12.66
N HIS A 263 -13.97 -4.73 -11.62
CA HIS A 263 -14.28 -4.13 -10.34
C HIS A 263 -13.89 -5.07 -9.23
N GLN A 264 -13.13 -4.58 -8.26
CA GLN A 264 -12.72 -5.32 -7.08
C GLN A 264 -12.88 -4.44 -5.85
N ARG A 265 -13.41 -5.00 -4.78
CA ARG A 265 -13.60 -4.31 -3.52
C ARG A 265 -13.12 -5.19 -2.38
N ASN A 266 -12.24 -4.64 -1.54
CA ASN A 266 -11.76 -5.28 -0.34
C ASN A 266 -12.13 -4.40 0.86
N THR A 267 -12.74 -4.98 1.87
CA THR A 267 -13.15 -4.27 3.09
C THR A 267 -12.70 -5.05 4.30
N ILE A 268 -12.13 -4.38 5.28
CA ILE A 268 -11.84 -4.94 6.59
C ILE A 268 -12.85 -4.40 7.59
N ARG A 269 -13.54 -5.29 8.28
CA ARG A 269 -14.47 -4.97 9.35
C ARG A 269 -13.98 -5.57 10.66
N TYR A 270 -13.57 -4.73 11.59
CA TYR A 270 -13.20 -5.18 12.93
C TYR A 270 -14.43 -5.57 13.75
N THR A 271 -14.32 -6.68 14.47
CA THR A 271 -15.41 -7.25 15.26
C THR A 271 -15.12 -7.24 16.76
N LYS A 272 -13.85 -7.13 17.16
CA LYS A 272 -13.44 -7.10 18.56
C LYS A 272 -12.27 -6.16 18.78
N TYR A 273 -12.21 -5.57 19.97
CA TYR A 273 -11.14 -4.66 20.43
C TYR A 273 -10.61 -5.11 21.80
N ASN A 274 -9.34 -4.84 22.08
CA ASN A 274 -8.76 -5.03 23.40
C ASN A 274 -9.08 -3.83 24.33
N ALA A 275 -8.64 -3.90 25.58
CA ALA A 275 -8.85 -2.84 26.57
C ALA A 275 -8.19 -1.49 26.20
N GLN A 276 -7.18 -1.49 25.32
CA GLN A 276 -6.52 -0.29 24.79
C GLN A 276 -7.23 0.27 23.54
N GLY A 277 -8.35 -0.33 23.12
CA GLY A 277 -9.10 0.06 21.91
C GLY A 277 -8.43 -0.35 20.60
N LEU A 278 -7.45 -1.25 20.64
CA LEU A 278 -6.85 -1.81 19.42
C LEU A 278 -7.68 -2.99 18.90
N PRO A 279 -7.91 -3.11 17.61
CA PRO A 279 -8.67 -4.22 17.04
C PRO A 279 -7.91 -5.55 17.22
N ILE A 280 -8.60 -6.60 17.67
CA ILE A 280 -8.01 -7.93 17.88
C ILE A 280 -8.65 -9.03 17.05
N ALA A 281 -9.75 -8.76 16.38
CA ALA A 281 -10.36 -9.69 15.41
C ALA A 281 -11.23 -8.92 14.43
N GLY A 282 -11.47 -9.53 13.27
CA GLY A 282 -12.32 -8.98 12.24
C GLY A 282 -12.58 -9.95 11.09
N VAL A 283 -13.19 -9.42 10.04
CA VAL A 283 -13.48 -10.13 8.80
C VAL A 283 -12.92 -9.32 7.65
N ALA A 284 -12.06 -9.94 6.84
CA ALA A 284 -11.64 -9.41 5.55
C ALA A 284 -12.69 -9.84 4.52
N ILE A 285 -13.31 -8.89 3.84
CA ILE A 285 -14.36 -9.10 2.85
C ILE A 285 -13.80 -8.68 1.50
N ASP A 286 -13.44 -9.65 0.68
CA ASP A 286 -13.15 -9.53 -0.74
C ASP A 286 -14.24 -10.28 -1.53
N GLU A 287 -13.88 -11.21 -2.40
CA GLU A 287 -14.83 -12.17 -3.01
C GLU A 287 -15.35 -13.20 -1.99
N ARG A 288 -14.69 -13.37 -0.85
CA ARG A 288 -15.04 -14.27 0.25
C ARG A 288 -14.83 -13.54 1.58
N ALA A 289 -15.68 -13.86 2.54
CA ALA A 289 -15.45 -13.41 3.92
C ALA A 289 -14.43 -14.33 4.60
N THR A 290 -13.33 -13.78 5.08
CA THR A 290 -12.26 -14.49 5.77
C THR A 290 -12.07 -13.89 7.15
N ASP A 291 -12.25 -14.69 8.20
CA ASP A 291 -12.01 -14.28 9.57
C ASP A 291 -10.50 -14.09 9.83
N PHE A 292 -10.16 -13.14 10.68
CA PHE A 292 -8.80 -12.95 11.14
C PHE A 292 -8.72 -12.56 12.60
N THR A 293 -7.55 -12.83 13.20
CA THR A 293 -7.17 -12.36 14.53
C THR A 293 -5.94 -11.47 14.48
N ILE A 294 -5.80 -10.59 15.46
CA ILE A 294 -4.64 -9.70 15.60
C ILE A 294 -4.09 -9.81 17.02
N GLU A 295 -2.78 -10.01 17.11
CA GLU A 295 -2.03 -10.00 18.35
C GLU A 295 -1.02 -8.85 18.35
N TYR A 296 -0.80 -8.24 19.51
CA TYR A 296 0.15 -7.15 19.68
C TYR A 296 1.17 -7.50 20.76
N THR A 297 2.42 -7.05 20.55
CA THR A 297 3.37 -6.88 21.64
C THR A 297 3.68 -5.39 21.79
N PHE A 298 4.10 -5.02 22.99
CA PHE A 298 4.38 -3.62 23.35
C PHE A 298 5.85 -3.51 23.80
N TYR A 299 6.41 -2.29 23.68
CA TYR A 299 7.75 -1.98 24.17
C TYR A 299 7.83 -2.06 25.69
#